data_bbd738b6bdaa9cb09cdabc7c6ba03173
#
_entry.id   bbd738b6bdaa9cb09cdabc7c6ba03173
#
_cell.length_a   1.000
_cell.length_b   1.000
_cell.length_c   1.000
_cell.angle_alpha   90.00
_cell.angle_beta   90.00
_cell.angle_gamma   90.00
#
_symmetry.space_group_name_H-M   'P 1'
#
loop_
_entity.id
_entity.type
_entity.pdbx_description
1 polymer ?
#
loop_
_entity_poly.entity_id
_entity_poly.type
_entity_poly.pdbx_seq_one_letter_code
_entity_poly.pdbx_strand_id
1 'polypeptide(L)'
;MKPSALGKLAATGAVLGPACDAIHNQSLLQYDVLPIGDGIAKTSLLIPPLLALTYALLGGVFPAIARRVAPGAAAAPLIDDQKLRTIAAVVATCSVIKLSAVLIAADAPNALATLAAAALLQWVALDGTYASLLIGVVVAIAGPLAEIPFMQLGCWHYYSPDYFPFGQDLPGLSSLTGPCYFAVTQDAQALGRLFDEDV
;
A
#
# COMPACT_ATOMS: atom_id res chain seq x y z
N MET A 1 10.53 13.00 12.70
CA MET A 1 10.34 11.64 13.28
C MET A 1 11.64 11.17 13.91
N LYS A 2 11.58 10.53 15.06
CA LYS A 2 12.74 10.00 15.79
C LYS A 2 13.24 8.69 15.16
N PRO A 3 14.54 8.35 15.27
CA PRO A 3 15.07 7.08 14.73
C PRO A 3 14.37 5.83 15.27
N SER A 4 13.94 5.85 16.55
CA SER A 4 13.18 4.76 17.16
C SER A 4 11.83 4.52 16.50
N ALA A 5 11.12 5.57 16.08
CA ALA A 5 9.85 5.47 15.36
C ALA A 5 10.04 4.90 13.95
N LEU A 6 11.13 5.29 13.25
CA LEU A 6 11.48 4.69 11.96
C LEU A 6 11.79 3.19 12.09
N GLY A 7 12.50 2.79 13.16
CA GLY A 7 12.74 1.37 13.43
C GLY A 7 11.47 0.58 13.69
N LYS A 8 10.52 1.15 14.47
CA LYS A 8 9.19 0.53 14.69
C LYS A 8 8.42 0.40 13.38
N LEU A 9 8.41 1.44 12.52
CA LEU A 9 7.78 1.40 11.19
C LEU A 9 8.36 0.31 10.30
N ALA A 10 9.69 0.23 10.21
CA ALA A 10 10.38 -0.79 9.42
C ALA A 10 10.02 -2.21 9.93
N ALA A 11 10.06 -2.44 11.24
CA ALA A 11 9.71 -3.72 11.84
C ALA A 11 8.23 -4.08 11.59
N THR A 12 7.32 -3.10 11.72
CA THR A 12 5.90 -3.32 11.42
C THR A 12 5.69 -3.61 9.95
N GLY A 13 6.33 -2.86 9.04
CA GLY A 13 6.25 -3.09 7.60
C GLY A 13 6.78 -4.48 7.19
N ALA A 14 7.85 -4.96 7.84
CA ALA A 14 8.39 -6.29 7.59
C ALA A 14 7.45 -7.44 7.96
N VAL A 15 6.50 -7.22 8.87
CA VAL A 15 5.55 -8.25 9.34
C VAL A 15 4.15 -8.02 8.77
N LEU A 16 3.60 -6.83 8.96
CA LEU A 16 2.24 -6.48 8.51
C LEU A 16 2.15 -6.44 6.99
N GLY A 17 3.18 -5.89 6.34
CA GLY A 17 3.21 -5.76 4.89
C GLY A 17 3.04 -7.09 4.16
N PRO A 18 3.89 -8.10 4.41
CA PRO A 18 3.72 -9.42 3.80
C PRO A 18 2.39 -10.10 4.12
N ALA A 19 1.82 -9.87 5.33
CA ALA A 19 0.51 -10.41 5.69
C ALA A 19 -0.62 -9.79 4.85
N CYS A 20 -0.59 -8.46 4.65
CA CYS A 20 -1.53 -7.77 3.76
C CYS A 20 -1.32 -8.15 2.29
N ASP A 21 -0.05 -8.22 1.85
CA ASP A 21 0.34 -8.61 0.50
C ASP A 21 -0.14 -10.03 0.16
N ALA A 22 -0.05 -10.98 1.08
CA ALA A 22 -0.55 -12.34 0.90
C ALA A 22 -2.05 -12.41 0.60
N ILE A 23 -2.85 -11.44 1.07
CA ILE A 23 -4.28 -11.35 0.73
C ILE A 23 -4.48 -11.01 -0.75
N HIS A 24 -3.61 -10.18 -1.32
CA HIS A 24 -3.63 -9.74 -2.71
C HIS A 24 -3.15 -10.84 -3.66
N ASN A 25 -2.08 -11.54 -3.29
CA ASN A 25 -1.35 -12.46 -4.16
C ASN A 25 -2.07 -13.75 -4.51
N GLN A 26 -3.18 -14.08 -3.87
CA GLN A 26 -3.90 -15.33 -4.12
C GLN A 26 -4.49 -15.40 -5.53
N SER A 27 -4.82 -14.26 -6.13
CA SER A 27 -5.50 -14.18 -7.42
C SER A 27 -4.87 -13.21 -8.42
N LEU A 28 -3.90 -12.42 -8.00
CA LEU A 28 -3.35 -11.35 -8.83
C LEU A 28 -1.93 -11.61 -9.30
N LEU A 29 -1.07 -12.12 -8.42
CA LEU A 29 0.37 -12.14 -8.59
C LEU A 29 0.96 -13.47 -8.14
N GLN A 30 2.03 -13.90 -8.82
CA GLN A 30 2.84 -15.04 -8.41
C GLN A 30 4.27 -14.61 -8.13
N TYR A 31 4.80 -15.04 -7.00
CA TYR A 31 6.23 -14.95 -6.69
C TYR A 31 6.97 -16.14 -7.28
N ASP A 32 8.01 -15.83 -8.08
CA ASP A 32 8.83 -16.85 -8.78
C ASP A 32 10.17 -17.05 -8.07
N VAL A 33 10.63 -16.04 -7.32
CA VAL A 33 11.90 -16.08 -6.56
C VAL A 33 11.61 -16.13 -5.05
N LEU A 34 12.27 -17.09 -4.37
CA LEU A 34 12.19 -17.31 -2.92
C LEU A 34 10.75 -17.34 -2.38
N PRO A 35 9.81 -18.02 -3.02
CA PRO A 35 8.45 -18.12 -2.52
C PRO A 35 8.42 -18.82 -1.17
N ILE A 36 7.58 -18.34 -0.26
CA ILE A 36 7.34 -18.95 1.07
C ILE A 36 5.84 -18.98 1.36
N GLY A 37 5.44 -19.95 2.17
CA GLY A 37 4.05 -20.16 2.57
C GLY A 37 3.19 -20.78 1.49
N ASP A 38 2.02 -21.27 1.89
CA ASP A 38 1.02 -21.91 1.04
C ASP A 38 -0.35 -21.25 1.24
N GLY A 39 -1.21 -21.31 0.23
CA GLY A 39 -2.57 -20.80 0.28
C GLY A 39 -2.62 -19.31 0.66
N ILE A 40 -3.27 -19.00 1.78
CA ILE A 40 -3.48 -17.61 2.23
C ILE A 40 -2.23 -16.90 2.75
N ALA A 41 -1.13 -17.63 2.98
CA ALA A 41 0.12 -17.08 3.49
C ALA A 41 1.22 -17.01 2.43
N LYS A 42 0.86 -17.16 1.14
CA LYS A 42 1.81 -17.15 0.03
C LYS A 42 2.43 -15.78 -0.17
N THR A 43 3.75 -15.67 -0.02
CA THR A 43 4.56 -14.47 -0.25
C THR A 43 5.98 -14.85 -0.69
N SER A 44 6.93 -13.92 -0.68
CA SER A 44 8.35 -14.15 -0.97
C SER A 44 9.22 -13.58 0.14
N LEU A 45 10.39 -14.19 0.38
CA LEU A 45 11.41 -13.64 1.29
C LEU A 45 11.95 -12.26 0.86
N LEU A 46 11.70 -11.85 -0.38
CA LEU A 46 12.03 -10.51 -0.86
C LEU A 46 11.10 -9.43 -0.27
N ILE A 47 9.88 -9.79 0.09
CA ILE A 47 8.83 -8.83 0.46
C ILE A 47 9.06 -8.19 1.84
N PRO A 48 9.42 -8.92 2.93
CA PRO A 48 9.66 -8.29 4.22
C PRO A 48 10.64 -7.12 4.19
N PRO A 49 11.86 -7.22 3.61
CA PRO A 49 12.79 -6.08 3.57
C PRO A 49 12.29 -4.94 2.66
N LEU A 50 11.61 -5.23 1.56
CA LEU A 50 11.03 -4.21 0.70
C LEU A 50 9.94 -3.42 1.42
N LEU A 51 9.04 -4.10 2.12
CA LEU A 51 7.96 -3.46 2.87
C LEU A 51 8.45 -2.79 4.16
N ALA A 52 9.52 -3.30 4.80
CA ALA A 52 10.20 -2.58 5.88
C ALA A 52 10.67 -1.18 5.42
N LEU A 53 11.35 -1.12 4.28
CA LEU A 53 11.79 0.15 3.69
C LEU A 53 10.61 1.01 3.28
N THR A 54 9.61 0.44 2.62
CA THR A 54 8.41 1.14 2.17
C THR A 54 7.68 1.82 3.33
N TYR A 55 7.41 1.10 4.42
CA TYR A 55 6.73 1.68 5.59
C TYR A 55 7.56 2.78 6.26
N ALA A 56 8.88 2.60 6.37
CA ALA A 56 9.76 3.66 6.90
C ALA A 56 9.72 4.93 6.04
N LEU A 57 9.68 4.80 4.72
CA LEU A 57 9.56 5.93 3.80
C LEU A 57 8.18 6.57 3.85
N LEU A 58 7.12 5.78 3.69
CA LEU A 58 5.72 6.26 3.59
C LEU A 58 5.17 6.81 4.90
N GLY A 59 5.50 6.18 6.03
CA GLY A 59 5.04 6.61 7.34
C GLY A 59 5.97 7.62 8.01
N GLY A 60 7.25 7.65 7.59
CA GLY A 60 8.30 8.43 8.24
C GLY A 60 8.84 9.61 7.45
N VAL A 61 9.52 9.31 6.37
CA VAL A 61 10.31 10.31 5.63
C VAL A 61 9.42 11.21 4.78
N PHE A 62 8.56 10.62 3.94
CA PHE A 62 7.76 11.37 2.97
C PHE A 62 6.75 12.31 3.61
N PRO A 63 6.07 11.99 4.73
CA PRO A 63 5.18 12.94 5.40
C PRO A 63 5.87 14.21 5.88
N ALA A 64 7.13 14.13 6.30
CA ALA A 64 7.90 15.29 6.71
C ALA A 64 8.16 16.28 5.55
N ILE A 65 8.32 15.75 4.33
CA ILE A 65 8.50 16.54 3.11
C ILE A 65 7.15 17.06 2.61
N ALA A 66 6.17 16.18 2.47
CA ALA A 66 4.87 16.51 1.88
C ALA A 66 4.11 17.58 2.66
N ARG A 67 4.17 17.58 4.00
CA ARG A 67 3.55 18.65 4.82
C ARG A 67 4.08 20.05 4.55
N ARG A 68 5.29 20.18 3.97
CA ARG A 68 5.86 21.48 3.60
C ARG A 68 5.28 22.00 2.27
N VAL A 69 4.91 21.11 1.36
CA VAL A 69 4.44 21.47 0.01
C VAL A 69 2.92 21.39 -0.12
N ALA A 70 2.27 20.57 0.69
CA ALA A 70 0.82 20.40 0.71
C ALA A 70 0.28 20.49 2.16
N PRO A 71 0.34 21.68 2.78
CA PRO A 71 -0.18 21.88 4.13
C PRO A 71 -1.71 21.88 4.16
N GLY A 72 -2.29 21.62 5.34
CA GLY A 72 -3.74 21.63 5.56
C GLY A 72 -4.41 20.29 5.29
N ALA A 73 -5.73 20.30 5.38
CA ALA A 73 -6.58 19.13 5.25
C ALA A 73 -7.89 19.46 4.53
N ALA A 74 -8.44 18.50 3.82
CA ALA A 74 -9.78 18.57 3.20
C ALA A 74 -10.88 18.26 4.21
N ALA A 75 -10.59 17.39 5.20
CA ALA A 75 -11.52 16.96 6.24
C ALA A 75 -10.77 16.62 7.54
N ALA A 76 -11.47 16.73 8.67
CA ALA A 76 -11.00 16.12 9.90
C ALA A 76 -11.29 14.61 9.88
N PRO A 77 -10.41 13.77 10.47
CA PRO A 77 -10.66 12.35 10.56
C PRO A 77 -11.91 12.07 11.42
N LEU A 78 -12.65 11.02 11.06
CA LEU A 78 -13.87 10.61 11.79
C LEU A 78 -13.59 10.00 13.16
N ILE A 79 -12.36 9.60 13.41
CA ILE A 79 -11.93 8.94 14.65
C ILE A 79 -10.83 9.81 15.29
N ASP A 80 -11.12 10.40 16.45
CA ASP A 80 -10.17 11.28 17.16
C ASP A 80 -9.04 10.49 17.82
N ASP A 81 -9.34 9.33 18.43
CA ASP A 81 -8.34 8.49 19.07
C ASP A 81 -7.34 7.93 18.06
N GLN A 82 -6.04 8.28 18.23
CA GLN A 82 -4.99 7.92 17.29
C GLN A 82 -4.77 6.40 17.20
N LYS A 83 -4.89 5.66 18.32
CA LYS A 83 -4.71 4.20 18.31
C LYS A 83 -5.84 3.51 17.57
N LEU A 84 -7.09 3.90 17.86
CA LEU A 84 -8.25 3.35 17.18
C LEU A 84 -8.24 3.70 15.68
N ARG A 85 -7.87 4.93 15.34
CA ARG A 85 -7.71 5.38 13.94
C ARG A 85 -6.63 4.58 13.21
N THR A 86 -5.51 4.27 13.86
CA THR A 86 -4.45 3.45 13.27
C THR A 86 -4.94 2.02 13.02
N ILE A 87 -5.65 1.41 13.97
CA ILE A 87 -6.27 0.09 13.79
C ILE A 87 -7.26 0.13 12.62
N ALA A 88 -8.12 1.15 12.57
CA ALA A 88 -9.08 1.33 11.49
C ALA A 88 -8.39 1.48 10.12
N ALA A 89 -7.26 2.21 10.05
CA ALA A 89 -6.49 2.38 8.82
C ALA A 89 -5.92 1.05 8.31
N VAL A 90 -5.33 0.23 9.19
CA VAL A 90 -4.82 -1.10 8.85
C VAL A 90 -5.95 -2.02 8.37
N VAL A 91 -7.08 -2.05 9.08
CA VAL A 91 -8.25 -2.86 8.68
C VAL A 91 -8.80 -2.40 7.34
N ALA A 92 -8.90 -1.09 7.12
CA ALA A 92 -9.37 -0.53 5.85
C ALA A 92 -8.41 -0.89 4.70
N THR A 93 -7.09 -0.79 4.89
CA THR A 93 -6.09 -1.21 3.91
C THR A 93 -6.24 -2.70 3.55
N CYS A 94 -6.31 -3.59 4.54
CA CYS A 94 -6.55 -5.02 4.29
C CYS A 94 -7.88 -5.26 3.55
N SER A 95 -8.92 -4.45 3.85
CA SER A 95 -10.22 -4.54 3.17
C SER A 95 -10.15 -4.08 1.73
N VAL A 96 -9.43 -2.98 1.43
CA VAL A 96 -9.20 -2.52 0.04
C VAL A 96 -8.42 -3.57 -0.75
N ILE A 97 -7.35 -4.13 -0.16
CA ILE A 97 -6.56 -5.20 -0.78
C ILE A 97 -7.43 -6.44 -1.04
N LYS A 98 -8.26 -6.85 -0.07
CA LYS A 98 -9.18 -7.98 -0.28
C LYS A 98 -10.24 -7.68 -1.34
N LEU A 99 -10.75 -6.46 -1.38
CA LEU A 99 -11.72 -6.02 -2.39
C LEU A 99 -11.12 -6.12 -3.79
N SER A 100 -9.85 -5.79 -4.01
CA SER A 100 -9.20 -5.94 -5.32
C SER A 100 -9.25 -7.40 -5.80
N ALA A 101 -8.94 -8.36 -4.93
CA ALA A 101 -9.01 -9.78 -5.26
C ALA A 101 -10.45 -10.24 -5.58
N VAL A 102 -11.44 -9.74 -4.85
CA VAL A 102 -12.86 -10.06 -5.09
C VAL A 102 -13.34 -9.48 -6.43
N LEU A 103 -12.97 -8.23 -6.74
CA LEU A 103 -13.35 -7.56 -7.99
C LEU A 103 -12.77 -8.28 -9.21
N ILE A 104 -11.52 -8.76 -9.12
CA ILE A 104 -10.89 -9.56 -10.18
C ILE A 104 -11.59 -10.90 -10.35
N ALA A 105 -11.80 -11.63 -9.27
CA ALA A 105 -12.46 -12.94 -9.32
C ALA A 105 -13.89 -12.87 -9.88
N ALA A 106 -14.56 -11.72 -9.72
CA ALA A 106 -15.91 -11.46 -10.22
C ALA A 106 -15.93 -10.88 -11.64
N ASP A 107 -14.78 -10.61 -12.26
CA ASP A 107 -14.68 -9.86 -13.51
C ASP A 107 -15.55 -8.58 -13.50
N ALA A 108 -15.47 -7.85 -12.38
CA ALA A 108 -16.40 -6.78 -12.07
C ALA A 108 -16.21 -5.58 -13.01
N PRO A 109 -17.26 -5.09 -13.67
CA PRO A 109 -17.17 -3.85 -14.43
C PRO A 109 -16.83 -2.68 -13.48
N ASN A 110 -16.00 -1.75 -13.95
CA ASN A 110 -15.55 -0.59 -13.15
C ASN A 110 -14.76 -0.94 -11.88
N ALA A 111 -14.08 -2.11 -11.83
CA ALA A 111 -13.27 -2.54 -10.69
C ALA A 111 -12.30 -1.46 -10.21
N LEU A 112 -11.57 -0.82 -11.14
CA LEU A 112 -10.64 0.26 -10.82
C LEU A 112 -11.33 1.45 -10.14
N ALA A 113 -12.46 1.92 -10.68
CA ALA A 113 -13.19 3.05 -10.11
C ALA A 113 -13.74 2.71 -8.72
N THR A 114 -14.25 1.51 -8.53
CA THR A 114 -14.76 1.02 -7.23
C THR A 114 -13.63 0.97 -6.20
N LEU A 115 -12.49 0.42 -6.56
CA LEU A 115 -11.36 0.29 -5.66
C LEU A 115 -10.72 1.65 -5.32
N ALA A 116 -10.60 2.54 -6.33
CA ALA A 116 -10.12 3.92 -6.13
C ALA A 116 -11.06 4.70 -5.19
N ALA A 117 -12.38 4.56 -5.35
CA ALA A 117 -13.35 5.18 -4.45
C ALA A 117 -13.21 4.67 -3.02
N ALA A 118 -13.02 3.35 -2.81
CA ALA A 118 -12.79 2.78 -1.49
C ALA A 118 -11.51 3.31 -0.83
N ALA A 119 -10.41 3.40 -1.58
CA ALA A 119 -9.15 3.95 -1.10
C ALA A 119 -9.24 5.46 -0.76
N LEU A 120 -9.93 6.24 -1.59
CA LEU A 120 -10.20 7.65 -1.30
C LEU A 120 -11.12 7.84 -0.08
N LEU A 121 -12.11 6.96 0.11
CA LEU A 121 -12.96 6.97 1.30
C LEU A 121 -12.13 6.69 2.56
N GLN A 122 -11.21 5.73 2.52
CA GLN A 122 -10.26 5.49 3.60
C GLN A 122 -9.47 6.76 3.96
N TRP A 123 -8.92 7.45 2.95
CA TRP A 123 -8.18 8.69 3.16
C TRP A 123 -9.04 9.77 3.81
N VAL A 124 -10.22 10.09 3.26
CA VAL A 124 -11.05 11.18 3.77
C VAL A 124 -11.59 10.88 5.16
N ALA A 125 -11.88 9.61 5.46
CA ALA A 125 -12.45 9.20 6.75
C ALA A 125 -11.40 9.13 7.87
N LEU A 126 -10.16 8.77 7.56
CA LEU A 126 -9.15 8.41 8.58
C LEU A 126 -7.94 9.36 8.62
N ASP A 127 -7.73 10.19 7.58
CA ASP A 127 -6.62 11.16 7.53
C ASP A 127 -7.09 12.55 7.09
N GLY A 128 -7.57 12.69 5.88
CA GLY A 128 -8.08 13.92 5.29
C GLY A 128 -7.02 14.97 4.95
N THR A 129 -5.72 14.77 5.23
CA THR A 129 -4.67 15.76 4.96
C THR A 129 -4.25 15.79 3.50
N TYR A 130 -3.94 16.98 2.97
CA TYR A 130 -3.44 17.11 1.59
C TYR A 130 -2.06 16.46 1.40
N ALA A 131 -1.22 16.48 2.44
CA ALA A 131 0.08 15.80 2.40
C ALA A 131 -0.08 14.29 2.21
N SER A 132 -1.03 13.67 2.93
CA SER A 132 -1.34 12.25 2.81
C SER A 132 -1.94 11.91 1.44
N LEU A 133 -2.83 12.74 0.92
CA LEU A 133 -3.37 12.60 -0.42
C LEU A 133 -2.26 12.64 -1.48
N LEU A 134 -1.39 13.64 -1.39
CA LEU A 134 -0.28 13.81 -2.34
C LEU A 134 0.63 12.59 -2.37
N ILE A 135 1.06 12.11 -1.19
CA ILE A 135 1.90 10.90 -1.11
C ILE A 135 1.13 9.70 -1.68
N GLY A 136 -0.12 9.52 -1.29
CA GLY A 136 -0.96 8.42 -1.77
C GLY A 136 -1.09 8.39 -3.28
N VAL A 137 -1.36 9.54 -3.92
CA VAL A 137 -1.46 9.66 -5.38
C VAL A 137 -0.11 9.37 -6.06
N VAL A 138 0.99 9.94 -5.55
CA VAL A 138 2.34 9.69 -6.09
C VAL A 138 2.68 8.20 -5.99
N VAL A 139 2.40 7.57 -4.86
CA VAL A 139 2.71 6.16 -4.61
C VAL A 139 1.79 5.22 -5.37
N ALA A 140 0.52 5.59 -5.59
CA ALA A 140 -0.39 4.83 -6.44
C ALA A 140 0.10 4.71 -7.91
N ILE A 141 0.92 5.66 -8.36
CA ILE A 141 1.53 5.65 -9.69
C ILE A 141 2.94 5.03 -9.62
N ALA A 142 3.78 5.55 -8.75
CA ALA A 142 5.20 5.17 -8.68
C ALA A 142 5.40 3.76 -8.10
N GLY A 143 4.53 3.29 -7.19
CA GLY A 143 4.62 1.96 -6.58
C GLY A 143 4.55 0.84 -7.61
N PRO A 144 3.47 0.74 -8.41
CA PRO A 144 3.39 -0.25 -9.49
C PRO A 144 4.52 -0.14 -10.49
N LEU A 145 4.93 1.08 -10.88
CA LEU A 145 6.04 1.28 -11.81
C LEU A 145 7.38 0.78 -11.24
N ALA A 146 7.58 0.89 -9.92
CA ALA A 146 8.77 0.40 -9.25
C ALA A 146 8.85 -1.14 -9.20
N GLU A 147 7.77 -1.86 -9.49
CA GLU A 147 7.77 -3.32 -9.59
C GLU A 147 8.40 -3.82 -10.91
N ILE A 148 8.35 -3.02 -11.98
CA ILE A 148 8.77 -3.45 -13.32
C ILE A 148 10.22 -3.98 -13.34
N PRO A 149 11.22 -3.33 -12.71
CA PRO A 149 12.58 -3.88 -12.65
C PRO A 149 12.64 -5.27 -11.98
N PHE A 150 11.88 -5.49 -10.91
CA PHE A 150 11.84 -6.80 -10.25
C PHE A 150 11.16 -7.86 -11.10
N MET A 151 10.10 -7.49 -11.83
CA MET A 151 9.42 -8.38 -12.76
C MET A 151 10.32 -8.72 -13.95
N GLN A 152 11.12 -7.78 -14.46
CA GLN A 152 12.14 -8.04 -15.49
C GLN A 152 13.24 -9.00 -15.01
N LEU A 153 13.56 -8.98 -13.70
CA LEU A 153 14.47 -9.92 -13.07
C LEU A 153 13.81 -11.28 -12.75
N GLY A 154 12.53 -11.44 -13.10
CA GLY A 154 11.78 -12.67 -12.85
C GLY A 154 11.42 -12.90 -11.38
N CYS A 155 11.38 -11.84 -10.54
CA CYS A 155 11.05 -11.99 -9.13
C CYS A 155 9.59 -12.39 -8.92
N TRP A 156 8.69 -11.82 -9.70
CA TRP A 156 7.24 -12.12 -9.73
C TRP A 156 6.61 -11.66 -11.03
N HIS A 157 5.38 -12.11 -11.28
CA HIS A 157 4.57 -11.68 -12.41
C HIS A 157 3.08 -11.61 -12.04
N TYR A 158 2.32 -10.78 -12.75
CA TYR A 158 0.86 -10.72 -12.66
C TYR A 158 0.22 -11.80 -13.54
N TYR A 159 -0.82 -12.47 -13.03
CA TYR A 159 -1.53 -13.51 -13.81
C TYR A 159 -2.31 -12.93 -14.99
N SER A 160 -2.90 -11.75 -14.83
CA SER A 160 -3.72 -11.09 -15.84
C SER A 160 -3.43 -9.58 -15.85
N PRO A 161 -2.27 -9.16 -16.40
CA PRO A 161 -1.93 -7.76 -16.49
C PRO A 161 -2.87 -7.05 -17.48
N ASP A 162 -3.35 -5.86 -17.11
CA ASP A 162 -4.25 -5.03 -17.90
C ASP A 162 -3.69 -3.62 -18.19
N TYR A 163 -2.48 -3.32 -17.69
CA TYR A 163 -1.83 -2.04 -17.86
C TYR A 163 -0.36 -2.18 -18.29
N PHE A 164 0.00 -1.59 -19.43
CA PHE A 164 1.32 -1.69 -20.07
C PHE A 164 1.91 -0.30 -20.29
N PRO A 165 2.45 0.36 -19.25
CA PRO A 165 2.87 1.76 -19.32
C PRO A 165 4.01 2.03 -20.32
N PHE A 166 4.82 1.02 -20.62
CA PHE A 166 5.98 1.12 -21.51
C PHE A 166 5.87 0.19 -22.73
N GLY A 167 4.66 -0.24 -23.10
CA GLY A 167 4.41 -1.15 -24.21
C GLY A 167 4.47 -2.63 -23.85
N GLN A 168 4.17 -3.49 -24.84
CA GLN A 168 4.03 -4.95 -24.64
C GLN A 168 5.37 -5.67 -24.48
N ASP A 169 6.49 -5.00 -24.75
CA ASP A 169 7.84 -5.57 -24.61
C ASP A 169 8.31 -5.64 -23.14
N LEU A 170 7.61 -4.96 -22.23
CA LEU A 170 7.89 -4.96 -20.79
C LEU A 170 6.76 -5.66 -20.02
N PRO A 171 7.06 -6.15 -18.81
CA PRO A 171 6.05 -6.77 -17.95
C PRO A 171 4.84 -5.86 -17.74
N GLY A 172 3.65 -6.41 -17.92
CA GLY A 172 2.40 -5.72 -17.65
C GLY A 172 2.06 -5.72 -16.16
N LEU A 173 1.38 -4.68 -15.73
CA LEU A 173 0.92 -4.45 -14.36
C LEU A 173 -0.59 -4.69 -14.25
N SER A 174 -1.11 -4.80 -13.03
CA SER A 174 -2.53 -4.66 -12.79
C SER A 174 -2.89 -3.21 -12.45
N SER A 175 -3.90 -2.66 -13.11
CA SER A 175 -4.43 -1.32 -12.81
C SER A 175 -4.96 -1.19 -11.39
N LEU A 176 -5.38 -2.29 -10.76
CA LEU A 176 -5.89 -2.33 -9.40
C LEU A 176 -4.80 -2.18 -8.33
N THR A 177 -3.54 -2.36 -8.69
CA THR A 177 -2.42 -2.23 -7.75
C THR A 177 -2.26 -0.79 -7.26
N GLY A 178 -2.49 0.21 -8.12
CA GLY A 178 -2.41 1.62 -7.75
C GLY A 178 -3.26 2.00 -6.51
N PRO A 179 -4.57 1.76 -6.50
CA PRO A 179 -5.41 1.98 -5.32
C PRO A 179 -4.97 1.19 -4.07
N CYS A 180 -4.41 -0.01 -4.23
CA CYS A 180 -3.85 -0.77 -3.11
C CYS A 180 -2.62 -0.06 -2.52
N TYR A 181 -1.70 0.44 -3.34
CA TYR A 181 -0.57 1.25 -2.89
C TYR A 181 -1.00 2.55 -2.21
N PHE A 182 -2.06 3.20 -2.73
CA PHE A 182 -2.67 4.35 -2.05
C PHE A 182 -3.12 3.98 -0.64
N ALA A 183 -3.87 2.88 -0.48
CA ALA A 183 -4.38 2.41 0.82
C ALA A 183 -3.24 2.08 1.80
N VAL A 184 -2.20 1.36 1.35
CA VAL A 184 -0.98 1.07 2.16
C VAL A 184 -0.29 2.35 2.61
N THR A 185 -0.31 3.41 1.78
CA THR A 185 0.23 4.71 2.18
C THR A 185 -0.52 5.30 3.38
N GLN A 186 -1.84 5.10 3.47
CA GLN A 186 -2.65 5.63 4.56
C GLN A 186 -2.35 4.92 5.90
N ASP A 187 -2.25 3.60 5.91
CA ASP A 187 -1.94 2.88 7.15
C ASP A 187 -0.49 3.10 7.61
N ALA A 188 0.48 3.14 6.68
CA ALA A 188 1.86 3.47 7.01
C ALA A 188 1.98 4.85 7.67
N GLN A 189 1.25 5.86 7.18
CA GLN A 189 1.23 7.19 7.77
C GLN A 189 0.52 7.22 9.14
N ALA A 190 -0.57 6.47 9.31
CA ALA A 190 -1.25 6.34 10.60
C ALA A 190 -0.34 5.71 11.66
N LEU A 191 0.39 4.64 11.30
CA LEU A 191 1.42 4.01 12.14
C LEU A 191 2.56 4.98 12.45
N GLY A 192 3.00 5.76 11.45
CA GLY A 192 4.05 6.76 11.63
C GLY A 192 3.68 7.82 12.68
N ARG A 193 2.45 8.31 12.65
CA ARG A 193 1.94 9.24 13.68
C ARG A 193 1.89 8.58 15.05
N LEU A 194 1.33 7.37 15.15
CA LEU A 194 1.25 6.63 16.41
C LEU A 194 2.62 6.43 17.03
N PHE A 195 3.62 6.00 16.28
CA PHE A 195 4.96 5.74 16.81
C PHE A 195 5.77 7.01 17.12
N ASP A 196 5.43 8.15 16.52
CA ASP A 196 6.07 9.44 16.81
C ASP A 196 5.50 10.06 18.10
N GLU A 197 4.24 9.77 18.45
CA GLU A 197 3.59 10.20 19.70
C GLU A 197 4.05 9.38 20.92
N ASP A 198 4.34 8.08 20.74
CA ASP A 198 4.74 7.14 21.81
C ASP A 198 6.16 7.40 22.39
N VAL A 199 6.85 8.46 21.99
CA VAL A 199 8.23 8.81 22.35
C VAL A 199 8.27 10.29 22.81
#